data_cc6318e95374565d80fedf1d5e9290bf
#
_entry.id   cc6318e95374565d80fedf1d5e9290bf
#
_cell.length_a   1.000
_cell.length_b   1.000
_cell.length_c   1.000
_cell.angle_alpha   90.00
_cell.angle_beta   90.00
_cell.angle_gamma   90.00
#
_symmetry.space_group_name_H-M   'P 1'
#
loop_
_entity.id
_entity.type
_entity.pdbx_description
1 polymer ?
#
loop_
_entity_poly.entity_id
_entity_poly.type
_entity_poly.pdbx_seq_one_letter_code
_entity_poly.pdbx_strand_id
1 'polypeptide(L)'
;LAKAEKLVAEGKKPIIICDRALIDNKAYCTDEEWKILQNEFPALEHNHLYNERYHGAIFLPTAPKPYYNRKNKVRKEGTHREARKVNDATFKVYLPFEDLTHIGNLGGYEKKKLKADHALVHKVNRVHNSK
;
A
#
# COMPACT_ATOMS: atom_id res chain seq x y z
N LEU A 1 -1.61 -9.89 -13.71
CA LEU A 1 -0.98 -9.09 -14.76
C LEU A 1 -1.48 -9.49 -16.15
N ALA A 2 -1.44 -10.75 -16.56
CA ALA A 2 -1.85 -11.21 -17.90
C ALA A 2 -3.24 -10.71 -18.36
N LYS A 3 -4.23 -10.64 -17.45
CA LYS A 3 -5.55 -10.07 -17.77
C LYS A 3 -5.49 -8.58 -18.07
N ALA A 4 -4.67 -7.84 -17.34
CA ALA A 4 -4.49 -6.40 -17.56
C ALA A 4 -3.75 -6.14 -18.89
N GLU A 5 -2.73 -6.91 -19.20
CA GLU A 5 -1.99 -6.84 -20.47
C GLU A 5 -2.91 -7.08 -21.67
N LYS A 6 -3.80 -8.08 -21.57
CA LYS A 6 -4.83 -8.32 -22.59
C LYS A 6 -5.77 -7.14 -22.78
N LEU A 7 -6.22 -6.50 -21.68
CA LEU A 7 -7.08 -5.33 -21.75
C LEU A 7 -6.36 -4.12 -22.39
N VAL A 8 -5.07 -3.95 -22.11
CA VAL A 8 -4.25 -2.92 -22.76
C VAL A 8 -4.13 -3.17 -24.26
N ALA A 9 -3.90 -4.41 -24.68
CA ALA A 9 -3.87 -4.79 -26.10
C ALA A 9 -5.20 -4.53 -26.81
N GLU A 10 -6.32 -4.58 -26.08
CA GLU A 10 -7.66 -4.22 -26.56
C GLU A 10 -7.94 -2.70 -26.53
N GLY A 11 -6.95 -1.87 -26.23
CA GLY A 11 -7.09 -0.41 -26.14
C GLY A 11 -7.80 0.08 -24.87
N LYS A 12 -7.98 -0.78 -23.87
CA LYS A 12 -8.59 -0.43 -22.58
C LYS A 12 -7.54 0.06 -21.59
N LYS A 13 -7.97 0.83 -20.59
CA LYS A 13 -7.12 1.33 -19.50
C LYS A 13 -7.47 0.59 -18.19
N PRO A 14 -6.89 -0.58 -17.93
CA PRO A 14 -7.20 -1.34 -16.73
C PRO A 14 -6.63 -0.65 -15.48
N ILE A 15 -7.34 -0.81 -14.36
CA ILE A 15 -6.88 -0.42 -13.04
C ILE A 15 -6.49 -1.69 -12.29
N ILE A 16 -5.28 -1.72 -11.72
CA ILE A 16 -4.81 -2.79 -10.86
C ILE A 16 -4.73 -2.24 -9.44
N ILE A 17 -5.51 -2.83 -8.55
CA ILE A 17 -5.46 -2.54 -7.12
C ILE A 17 -4.71 -3.69 -6.44
N CYS A 18 -3.62 -3.36 -5.77
CA CYS A 18 -2.84 -4.32 -5.00
C CYS A 18 -3.20 -4.18 -3.52
N ASP A 19 -3.69 -5.25 -2.92
CA ASP A 19 -3.77 -5.36 -1.45
C ASP A 19 -2.40 -5.79 -0.94
N ARG A 20 -1.70 -4.86 -0.34
CA ARG A 20 -0.27 -4.89 -0.03
C ARG A 20 0.62 -4.67 -1.26
N ALA A 21 1.76 -4.05 -1.02
CA ALA A 21 2.78 -3.81 -2.02
C ALA A 21 4.09 -4.56 -1.66
N LEU A 22 4.98 -4.71 -2.62
CA LEU A 22 6.29 -5.34 -2.38
C LEU A 22 7.09 -4.61 -1.30
N ILE A 23 6.91 -3.29 -1.19
CA ILE A 23 7.60 -2.44 -0.22
C ILE A 23 7.23 -2.77 1.24
N ASP A 24 6.06 -3.36 1.49
CA ASP A 24 5.63 -3.76 2.84
C ASP A 24 6.67 -4.67 3.52
N ASN A 25 7.34 -5.51 2.73
CA ASN A 25 8.35 -6.43 3.26
C ASN A 25 9.52 -5.70 3.93
N LYS A 26 9.84 -4.49 3.48
CA LYS A 26 10.88 -3.66 4.09
C LYS A 26 10.60 -3.33 5.57
N ALA A 27 9.32 -3.21 5.95
CA ALA A 27 8.94 -2.95 7.34
C ALA A 27 9.26 -4.10 8.31
N TYR A 28 9.55 -5.28 7.77
CA TYR A 28 9.87 -6.51 8.53
C TYR A 28 11.35 -6.91 8.43
N CYS A 29 12.15 -6.15 7.68
CA CYS A 29 13.57 -6.39 7.49
C CYS A 29 14.41 -5.35 8.22
N THR A 30 15.62 -5.70 8.61
CA THR A 30 16.66 -4.73 8.92
C THR A 30 17.15 -4.06 7.62
N ASP A 31 17.87 -2.95 7.73
CA ASP A 31 18.41 -2.27 6.56
C ASP A 31 19.43 -3.14 5.81
N GLU A 32 20.21 -3.96 6.53
CA GLU A 32 21.16 -4.91 5.97
C GLU A 32 20.45 -6.03 5.19
N GLU A 33 19.43 -6.65 5.78
CA GLU A 33 18.62 -7.69 5.13
C GLU A 33 17.92 -7.13 3.88
N TRP A 34 17.38 -5.92 3.96
CA TRP A 34 16.76 -5.29 2.81
C TRP A 34 17.75 -5.03 1.66
N LYS A 35 18.97 -4.62 1.99
CA LYS A 35 20.03 -4.41 1.02
C LYS A 35 20.46 -5.70 0.31
N ILE A 36 20.53 -6.80 1.05
CA ILE A 36 20.79 -8.13 0.46
C ILE A 36 19.68 -8.49 -0.52
N LEU A 37 18.41 -8.33 -0.12
CA LEU A 37 17.28 -8.61 -1.00
C LEU A 37 17.28 -7.75 -2.26
N GLN A 38 17.61 -6.47 -2.17
CA GLN A 38 17.70 -5.57 -3.32
C GLN A 38 18.81 -6.01 -4.30
N ASN A 39 19.91 -6.53 -3.80
CA ASN A 39 21.00 -7.04 -4.66
C ASN A 39 20.60 -8.32 -5.42
N GLU A 40 19.78 -9.18 -4.80
CA GLU A 40 19.30 -10.41 -5.42
C GLU A 40 18.10 -10.20 -6.34
N PHE A 41 17.25 -9.22 -6.02
CA PHE A 41 15.99 -8.97 -6.72
C PHE A 41 15.92 -7.53 -7.24
N PRO A 42 16.30 -7.28 -8.51
CA PRO A 42 16.25 -5.93 -9.11
C PRO A 42 14.86 -5.26 -9.03
N ALA A 43 13.79 -6.04 -8.95
CA ALA A 43 12.42 -5.52 -8.75
C ALA A 43 12.22 -4.80 -7.41
N LEU A 44 13.14 -4.93 -6.45
CA LEU A 44 13.14 -4.24 -5.16
C LEU A 44 14.01 -2.98 -5.16
N GLU A 45 14.58 -2.61 -6.31
CA GLU A 45 15.31 -1.36 -6.45
C GLU A 45 14.40 -0.15 -6.13
N HIS A 46 14.96 0.85 -5.45
CA HIS A 46 14.20 1.98 -4.89
C HIS A 46 13.39 2.73 -5.95
N ASN A 47 14.04 3.16 -7.03
CA ASN A 47 13.35 3.92 -8.06
C ASN A 47 12.24 3.10 -8.72
N HIS A 48 12.52 1.82 -9.01
CA HIS A 48 11.52 0.92 -9.57
C HIS A 48 10.30 0.77 -8.67
N LEU A 49 10.50 0.54 -7.36
CA LEU A 49 9.40 0.37 -6.41
C LEU A 49 8.53 1.61 -6.26
N TYR A 50 9.14 2.79 -6.14
CA TYR A 50 8.39 3.99 -5.78
C TYR A 50 7.93 4.82 -6.97
N ASN A 51 8.61 4.76 -8.11
CA ASN A 51 8.35 5.65 -9.23
C ASN A 51 7.84 4.93 -10.49
N GLU A 52 8.16 3.64 -10.67
CA GLU A 52 7.84 2.92 -11.90
C GLU A 52 6.72 1.90 -11.72
N ARG A 53 6.73 1.15 -10.61
CA ARG A 53 5.83 0.02 -10.40
C ARG A 53 4.41 0.44 -10.00
N TYR A 54 4.27 1.48 -9.20
CA TYR A 54 2.99 1.94 -8.67
C TYR A 54 2.75 3.40 -9.01
N HIS A 55 1.54 3.73 -9.44
CA HIS A 55 1.13 5.11 -9.73
C HIS A 55 0.76 5.91 -8.47
N GLY A 56 0.60 5.26 -7.35
CA GLY A 56 0.29 5.88 -6.07
C GLY A 56 -0.09 4.86 -5.01
N ALA A 57 -0.17 5.31 -3.79
CA ALA A 57 -0.51 4.48 -2.65
C ALA A 57 -1.59 5.12 -1.77
N ILE A 58 -2.45 4.29 -1.20
CA ILE A 58 -3.41 4.69 -0.17
C ILE A 58 -3.08 3.90 1.09
N PHE A 59 -2.69 4.61 2.13
CA PHE A 59 -2.35 4.00 3.41
C PHE A 59 -3.52 4.07 4.38
N LEU A 60 -3.97 2.89 4.83
CA LEU A 60 -5.05 2.73 5.80
C LEU A 60 -4.46 2.23 7.12
N PRO A 61 -4.35 3.07 8.15
CA PRO A 61 -3.78 2.67 9.43
C PRO A 61 -4.64 1.62 10.14
N THR A 62 -4.00 0.90 11.07
CA THR A 62 -4.65 -0.09 11.94
C THR A 62 -5.91 0.49 12.59
N ALA A 63 -6.95 -0.32 12.67
CA ALA A 63 -8.20 0.06 13.32
C ALA A 63 -7.97 0.48 14.79
N PRO A 64 -8.77 1.44 15.31
CA PRO A 64 -8.73 1.81 16.72
C PRO A 64 -8.94 0.62 17.64
N LYS A 65 -8.39 0.70 18.86
CA LYS A 65 -8.44 -0.38 19.85
C LYS A 65 -9.82 -1.02 20.05
N PRO A 66 -10.95 -0.29 20.11
CA PRO A 66 -12.27 -0.89 20.27
C PRO A 66 -12.68 -1.82 19.13
N TYR A 67 -12.18 -1.59 17.92
CA TYR A 67 -12.49 -2.35 16.71
C TYR A 67 -11.40 -3.36 16.32
N TYR A 68 -10.33 -3.47 17.12
CA TYR A 68 -9.25 -4.40 16.85
C TYR A 68 -9.64 -5.83 17.22
N ASN A 69 -9.78 -6.70 16.23
CA ASN A 69 -10.16 -8.09 16.44
C ASN A 69 -8.95 -8.97 16.71
N ARG A 70 -8.78 -9.43 17.97
CA ARG A 70 -7.71 -10.34 18.40
C ARG A 70 -7.93 -11.79 17.95
N LYS A 71 -9.14 -12.16 17.58
CA LYS A 71 -9.50 -13.54 17.20
C LYS A 71 -9.07 -13.93 15.79
N ASN A 72 -8.52 -13.00 15.02
CA ASN A 72 -8.04 -13.28 13.68
C ASN A 72 -6.73 -14.08 13.75
N LYS A 73 -6.82 -15.41 13.52
CA LYS A 73 -5.70 -16.35 13.56
C LYS A 73 -4.62 -16.10 12.48
N VAL A 74 -4.93 -15.34 11.45
CA VAL A 74 -4.00 -15.02 10.36
C VAL A 74 -3.03 -13.89 10.77
N ARG A 75 -3.39 -13.10 11.77
CA ARG A 75 -2.54 -12.01 12.27
C ARG A 75 -1.45 -12.56 13.18
N LYS A 76 -0.21 -12.17 12.91
CA LYS A 76 0.95 -12.46 13.76
C LYS A 76 0.99 -11.57 15.00
N GLU A 77 0.45 -10.36 14.90
CA GLU A 77 0.42 -9.38 15.99
C GLU A 77 -0.66 -9.79 17.02
N GLY A 78 -0.23 -10.21 18.20
CA GLY A 78 -1.13 -10.65 19.28
C GLY A 78 -1.87 -9.52 19.98
N THR A 79 -1.33 -8.29 19.95
CA THR A 79 -1.87 -7.12 20.66
C THR A 79 -2.06 -5.92 19.73
N HIS A 80 -2.99 -5.03 20.10
CA HIS A 80 -3.17 -3.76 19.38
C HIS A 80 -1.90 -2.89 19.42
N ARG A 81 -1.10 -2.96 20.47
CA ARG A 81 0.18 -2.24 20.59
C ARG A 81 1.19 -2.73 19.56
N GLU A 82 1.29 -4.04 19.40
CA GLU A 82 2.17 -4.64 18.36
C GLU A 82 1.69 -4.28 16.96
N ALA A 83 0.39 -4.37 16.70
CA ALA A 83 -0.19 -3.95 15.43
C ALA A 83 0.10 -2.49 15.10
N ARG A 84 0.08 -1.59 16.09
CA ARG A 84 0.47 -0.18 15.89
C ARG A 84 1.93 -0.02 15.55
N LYS A 85 2.83 -0.76 16.20
CA LYS A 85 4.27 -0.70 15.87
C LYS A 85 4.52 -1.11 14.42
N VAL A 86 3.90 -2.21 13.98
CA VAL A 86 3.98 -2.66 12.58
C VAL A 86 3.38 -1.62 11.64
N ASN A 87 2.22 -1.03 11.99
CA ASN A 87 1.60 0.04 11.23
C ASN A 87 2.54 1.23 11.03
N ASP A 88 3.19 1.67 12.11
CA ASP A 88 4.08 2.84 12.06
C ASP A 88 5.36 2.52 11.24
N ALA A 89 5.91 1.32 11.37
CA ALA A 89 7.02 0.87 10.55
C ALA A 89 6.63 0.77 9.07
N THR A 90 5.45 0.22 8.78
CA THR A 90 4.93 0.14 7.41
C THR A 90 4.68 1.53 6.84
N PHE A 91 4.08 2.44 7.61
CA PHE A 91 3.87 3.82 7.13
C PHE A 91 5.17 4.51 6.74
N LYS A 92 6.23 4.34 7.52
CA LYS A 92 7.56 4.92 7.22
C LYS A 92 8.10 4.47 5.87
N VAL A 93 7.91 3.20 5.50
CA VAL A 93 8.39 2.69 4.21
C VAL A 93 7.56 3.17 3.03
N TYR A 94 6.36 3.71 3.26
CA TYR A 94 5.52 4.32 2.22
C TYR A 94 5.80 5.81 2.00
N LEU A 95 6.48 6.49 2.91
CA LEU A 95 6.75 7.93 2.80
C LEU A 95 7.43 8.38 1.50
N PRO A 96 8.31 7.59 0.86
CA PRO A 96 8.92 7.97 -0.42
C PRO A 96 7.96 8.01 -1.61
N PHE A 97 6.75 7.46 -1.51
CA PHE A 97 5.78 7.58 -2.61
C PHE A 97 5.38 9.05 -2.82
N GLU A 98 5.55 9.56 -4.03
CA GLU A 98 5.12 10.92 -4.40
C GLU A 98 3.61 11.12 -4.23
N ASP A 99 2.81 10.14 -4.67
CA ASP A 99 1.36 10.15 -4.53
C ASP A 99 0.90 9.21 -3.40
N LEU A 100 1.24 9.54 -2.17
CA LEU A 100 0.78 8.85 -0.97
C LEU A 100 -0.42 9.59 -0.35
N THR A 101 -1.51 8.87 -0.14
CA THR A 101 -2.66 9.36 0.64
C THR A 101 -2.80 8.56 1.92
N HIS A 102 -2.67 9.22 3.06
CA HIS A 102 -2.94 8.62 4.38
C HIS A 102 -4.37 8.94 4.82
N ILE A 103 -5.15 7.91 5.12
CA ILE A 103 -6.55 8.06 5.54
C ILE A 103 -6.70 7.60 6.98
N GLY A 104 -6.82 8.57 7.90
CA GLY A 104 -6.97 8.34 9.32
C GLY A 104 -8.30 7.66 9.72
N ASN A 105 -8.41 7.35 11.00
CA ASN A 105 -9.58 6.64 11.55
C ASN A 105 -10.71 7.57 12.03
N LEU A 106 -10.58 8.89 11.88
CA LEU A 106 -11.58 9.86 12.31
C LEU A 106 -12.88 9.69 11.54
N GLY A 107 -14.00 9.64 12.26
CA GLY A 107 -15.34 9.55 11.71
C GLY A 107 -15.84 8.12 11.41
N GLY A 108 -15.12 7.11 11.88
CA GLY A 108 -15.53 5.70 11.79
C GLY A 108 -15.25 5.05 10.44
N TYR A 109 -15.64 3.78 10.34
CA TYR A 109 -15.34 2.92 9.19
C TYR A 109 -15.94 3.43 7.89
N GLU A 110 -17.21 3.79 7.88
CA GLU A 110 -17.90 4.24 6.66
C GLU A 110 -17.29 5.51 6.09
N LYS A 111 -16.91 6.45 6.94
CA LYS A 111 -16.24 7.69 6.52
C LYS A 111 -14.82 7.43 6.01
N LYS A 112 -14.12 6.50 6.64
CA LYS A 112 -12.80 6.04 6.19
C LYS A 112 -12.88 5.40 4.80
N LYS A 113 -13.86 4.52 4.60
CA LYS A 113 -14.12 3.87 3.30
C LYS A 113 -14.42 4.90 2.21
N LEU A 114 -15.32 5.85 2.48
CA LEU A 114 -15.67 6.91 1.53
C LEU A 114 -14.46 7.75 1.12
N LYS A 115 -13.60 8.11 2.06
CA LYS A 115 -12.35 8.82 1.77
C LYS A 115 -11.39 7.99 0.93
N ALA A 116 -11.31 6.68 1.18
CA ALA A 116 -10.48 5.79 0.38
C ALA A 116 -10.99 5.69 -1.07
N ASP A 117 -12.30 5.56 -1.26
CA ASP A 117 -12.93 5.52 -2.56
C ASP A 117 -12.66 6.84 -3.34
N HIS A 118 -12.82 8.00 -2.70
CA HIS A 118 -12.50 9.29 -3.31
C HIS A 118 -11.02 9.43 -3.68
N ALA A 119 -10.11 8.99 -2.81
CA ALA A 119 -8.68 9.01 -3.08
C ALA A 119 -8.32 8.12 -4.28
N LEU A 120 -8.94 6.94 -4.40
CA LEU A 120 -8.74 6.04 -5.53
C LEU A 120 -9.20 6.68 -6.84
N VAL A 121 -10.42 7.22 -6.87
CA VAL A 121 -10.97 7.90 -8.06
C VAL A 121 -10.08 9.07 -8.48
N HIS A 122 -9.62 9.87 -7.52
CA HIS A 122 -8.72 11.00 -7.79
C HIS A 122 -7.40 10.54 -8.44
N LYS A 123 -6.76 9.52 -7.88
CA LYS A 123 -5.51 8.96 -8.43
C LYS A 123 -5.70 8.40 -9.84
N VAL A 124 -6.77 7.65 -10.06
CA VAL A 124 -7.10 7.09 -11.39
C VAL A 124 -7.27 8.21 -12.42
N ASN A 125 -8.06 9.23 -12.10
CA ASN A 125 -8.30 10.35 -12.99
C ASN A 125 -7.01 11.12 -13.30
N ARG A 126 -6.16 11.34 -12.31
CA ARG A 126 -4.86 12.00 -12.50
C ARG A 126 -3.98 11.24 -13.50
N VAL A 127 -3.87 9.93 -13.36
CA VAL A 127 -3.06 9.10 -14.27
C VAL A 127 -3.67 9.03 -15.67
N HIS A 128 -4.99 8.88 -15.77
CA HIS A 128 -5.67 8.77 -17.07
C HIS A 128 -5.71 10.08 -17.84
N ASN A 129 -5.71 11.23 -17.18
CA ASN A 129 -5.80 12.56 -17.79
C ASN A 129 -4.42 13.22 -18.02
N SER A 130 -3.34 12.64 -17.50
CA SER A 130 -1.97 13.17 -17.65
C SER A 130 -1.30 12.80 -18.98
N LYS A 131 -2.04 12.23 -19.92
CA LYS A 131 -1.54 11.85 -21.27
C LYS A 131 -2.08 12.78 -22.35
#